data_b6ff7846e9886fb9353c7e90ffbdd84f
#
_entry.id   b6ff7846e9886fb9353c7e90ffbdd84f
#
_cell.length_a   1.000
_cell.length_b   1.000
_cell.length_c   1.000
_cell.angle_alpha   90.00
_cell.angle_beta   90.00
_cell.angle_gamma   90.00
#
_symmetry.space_group_name_H-M   'P 1'
#
loop_
_entity.id
_entity.type
_entity.pdbx_description
1 polymer ?
#
loop_
_entity_poly.entity_id
_entity_poly.type
_entity_poly.pdbx_seq_one_letter_code
_entity_poly.pdbx_strand_id
1 'polypeptide(L)'
;MLETIRWARLKTPLHVPLRRGAWYRVASVTRLEAVLSVEGAPVSVPRPFVEIRVTPPQQWTVLRNPAVSPDTPEVVRRGYVVCPECRNRVVLPPRQVAQQLCPRCTRTFPIAWDEHYLENARPA
;
A
#
# COMPACT_ATOMS: atom_id res chain seq x y z
N MET A 1 2.00 19.63 23.26
CA MET A 1 2.96 19.07 22.32
C MET A 1 2.22 18.29 21.25
N LEU A 2 2.44 18.61 20.00
CA LEU A 2 1.77 17.92 18.90
C LEU A 2 2.55 16.65 18.57
N GLU A 3 1.87 15.51 18.59
CA GLU A 3 2.48 14.26 18.16
C GLU A 3 2.55 14.25 16.64
N THR A 4 3.69 13.79 16.11
CA THR A 4 3.86 13.61 14.69
C THR A 4 3.08 12.38 14.25
N ILE A 5 2.10 12.58 13.36
CA ILE A 5 1.36 11.47 12.76
C ILE A 5 2.25 10.83 11.71
N ARG A 6 2.29 9.50 11.72
CA ARG A 6 3.09 8.72 10.77
C ARG A 6 2.24 7.67 10.10
N TRP A 7 2.64 7.32 8.88
CA TRP A 7 2.02 6.26 8.10
C TRP A 7 3.10 5.27 7.71
N ALA A 8 2.71 4.00 7.58
CA ALA A 8 3.63 2.94 7.19
C ALA A 8 2.99 1.98 6.22
N ARG A 9 3.80 1.45 5.30
CA ARG A 9 3.41 0.35 4.44
C ARG A 9 4.56 -0.65 4.35
N LEU A 10 4.24 -1.88 3.95
CA LEU A 10 5.27 -2.90 3.76
C LEU A 10 6.19 -2.49 2.61
N LYS A 11 7.49 -2.61 2.80
CA LYS A 11 8.47 -2.49 1.72
C LYS A 11 9.10 -3.83 1.34
N THR A 12 8.60 -4.90 1.97
CA THR A 12 9.02 -6.28 1.71
C THR A 12 7.79 -7.16 1.83
N PRO A 13 7.55 -8.11 0.89
CA PRO A 13 6.47 -9.07 1.04
C PRO A 13 6.62 -9.89 2.33
N LEU A 14 5.55 -9.94 3.13
CA LEU A 14 5.58 -10.54 4.46
C LEU A 14 4.21 -11.13 4.77
N HIS A 15 4.17 -12.28 5.45
CA HIS A 15 2.92 -12.90 5.87
C HIS A 15 2.42 -12.24 7.15
N VAL A 16 1.73 -11.14 7.02
CA VAL A 16 1.11 -10.38 8.11
C VAL A 16 -0.26 -9.91 7.65
N PRO A 17 -1.19 -9.58 8.57
CA PRO A 17 -2.53 -9.14 8.19
C PRO A 17 -2.55 -7.68 7.70
N LEU A 18 -1.66 -7.36 6.77
CA LEU A 18 -1.57 -6.05 6.14
C LEU A 18 -1.75 -6.23 4.62
N ARG A 19 -2.54 -5.35 4.03
CA ARG A 19 -2.69 -5.33 2.57
C ARG A 19 -1.45 -4.69 1.96
N ARG A 20 -0.83 -5.37 1.01
CA ARG A 20 0.32 -4.82 0.29
C ARG A 20 -0.07 -3.53 -0.43
N GLY A 21 0.76 -2.52 -0.30
CA GLY A 21 0.51 -1.22 -0.91
C GLY A 21 -0.40 -0.30 -0.09
N ALA A 22 -0.99 -0.80 0.99
CA ALA A 22 -1.85 0.00 1.85
C ALA A 22 -1.02 0.74 2.89
N TRP A 23 -1.37 2.00 3.12
CA TRP A 23 -0.78 2.81 4.17
C TRP A 23 -1.63 2.71 5.43
N TYR A 24 -0.99 2.47 6.56
CA TYR A 24 -1.64 2.37 7.88
C TYR A 24 -1.07 3.41 8.83
N ARG A 25 -1.90 3.90 9.75
CA ARG A 25 -1.44 4.77 10.83
C ARG A 25 -0.48 4.00 11.74
N VAL A 26 0.60 4.67 12.14
CA VAL A 26 1.56 4.11 13.07
C VAL A 26 1.11 4.47 14.49
N ALA A 27 0.82 3.46 15.31
CA ALA A 27 0.46 3.65 16.70
C ALA A 27 1.69 3.93 17.56
N SER A 28 2.78 3.19 17.30
CA SER A 28 4.06 3.43 17.97
C SER A 28 5.19 2.85 17.12
N VAL A 29 6.39 3.34 17.33
CA VAL A 29 7.58 2.85 16.63
C VAL A 29 8.77 2.85 17.61
N THR A 30 9.50 1.74 17.58
CA THR A 30 10.76 1.58 18.32
C THR A 30 11.89 1.30 17.33
N ARG A 31 13.08 1.03 17.85
CA ARG A 31 14.22 0.65 16.99
C ARG A 31 13.99 -0.71 16.33
N LEU A 32 13.19 -1.57 16.95
CA LEU A 32 13.00 -2.96 16.52
C LEU A 32 11.71 -3.18 15.74
N GLU A 33 10.66 -2.44 16.06
CA GLU A 33 9.34 -2.69 15.46
C GLU A 33 8.53 -1.43 15.27
N ALA A 34 7.54 -1.53 14.39
CA ALA A 34 6.48 -0.54 14.23
C ALA A 34 5.16 -1.24 14.55
N VAL A 35 4.32 -0.59 15.34
CA VAL A 35 2.97 -1.07 15.62
C VAL A 35 2.01 -0.24 14.80
N LEU A 36 1.28 -0.91 13.91
CA LEU A 36 0.35 -0.28 12.99
C LEU A 36 -1.08 -0.51 13.44
N SER A 37 -1.92 0.51 13.25
CA SER A 37 -3.35 0.38 13.53
C SER A 37 -4.06 -0.18 12.31
N VAL A 38 -4.62 -1.38 12.42
CA VAL A 38 -5.33 -2.07 11.35
C VAL A 38 -6.76 -2.29 11.82
N GLU A 39 -7.69 -1.47 11.28
CA GLU A 39 -9.10 -1.51 11.67
C GLU A 39 -9.29 -1.43 13.17
N GLY A 40 -8.50 -0.56 13.83
CA GLY A 40 -8.56 -0.37 15.27
C GLY A 40 -7.76 -1.38 16.09
N ALA A 41 -7.16 -2.39 15.47
CA ALA A 41 -6.36 -3.40 16.16
C ALA A 41 -4.86 -3.16 15.90
N PRO A 42 -4.00 -3.37 16.92
CA PRO A 42 -2.55 -3.20 16.74
C PRO A 42 -1.95 -4.40 16.02
N VAL A 43 -1.09 -4.14 15.03
CA VAL A 43 -0.31 -5.16 14.34
C VAL A 43 1.15 -4.75 14.40
N SER A 44 1.97 -5.60 15.01
CA SER A 44 3.41 -5.35 15.15
C SER A 44 4.17 -5.92 13.95
N VAL A 45 5.06 -5.12 13.36
CA VAL A 45 5.87 -5.51 12.22
C VAL A 45 7.31 -5.11 12.49
N PRO A 46 8.31 -5.98 12.22
CA PRO A 46 9.70 -5.59 12.37
C PRO A 46 10.01 -4.33 11.56
N ARG A 47 10.67 -3.39 12.19
CA ARG A 47 10.90 -2.08 11.58
C ARG A 47 11.57 -2.11 10.20
N PRO A 48 12.56 -2.98 9.94
CA PRO A 48 13.17 -3.03 8.60
C PRO A 48 12.22 -3.38 7.47
N PHE A 49 11.05 -3.96 7.76
CA PHE A 49 10.11 -4.41 6.73
C PHE A 49 9.05 -3.38 6.37
N VAL A 50 9.10 -2.19 6.99
CA VAL A 50 8.13 -1.13 6.69
C VAL A 50 8.81 0.15 6.26
N GLU A 51 8.15 0.85 5.35
CA GLU A 51 8.46 2.22 4.97
C GLU A 51 7.58 3.14 5.81
N ILE A 52 8.21 4.09 6.50
CA ILE A 52 7.49 5.03 7.36
C ILE A 52 7.63 6.43 6.78
N ARG A 53 6.53 7.19 6.73
CA ARG A 53 6.57 8.58 6.30
C ARG A 53 5.71 9.44 7.22
N VAL A 54 6.06 10.72 7.29
CA VAL A 54 5.37 11.72 8.13
C VAL A 54 4.37 12.56 7.35
N THR A 55 4.39 12.45 6.02
CA THR A 55 3.43 13.13 5.16
C THR A 55 2.26 12.21 4.84
N PRO A 56 1.01 12.70 4.81
CA PRO A 56 -0.12 11.85 4.44
C PRO A 56 0.07 11.26 3.04
N PRO A 57 -0.21 9.96 2.86
CA PRO A 57 -0.16 9.36 1.53
C PRO A 57 -1.25 9.97 0.65
N GLN A 58 -0.90 10.36 -0.58
CA GLN A 58 -1.80 11.04 -1.50
C GLN A 58 -1.78 10.46 -2.90
N GLN A 59 -1.25 9.26 -3.06
CA GLN A 59 -1.20 8.58 -4.35
C GLN A 59 -1.64 7.14 -4.20
N TRP A 60 -2.35 6.63 -5.23
CA TRP A 60 -2.62 5.20 -5.32
C TRP A 60 -1.32 4.44 -5.49
N THR A 61 -1.11 3.41 -4.68
CA THR A 61 0.03 2.51 -4.86
C THR A 61 -0.29 1.51 -5.96
N VAL A 62 0.65 1.33 -6.89
CA VAL A 62 0.49 0.40 -8.01
C VAL A 62 1.15 -0.93 -7.68
N LEU A 63 0.39 -2.03 -7.78
CA LEU A 63 0.92 -3.38 -7.65
C LEU A 63 0.63 -4.15 -8.93
N ARG A 64 1.68 -4.58 -9.61
CA ARG A 64 1.58 -5.39 -10.82
C ARG A 64 1.76 -6.86 -10.47
N ASN A 65 1.08 -7.73 -11.23
CA ASN A 65 1.10 -9.18 -11.00
C ASN A 65 1.74 -9.92 -12.18
N PRO A 66 3.04 -9.77 -12.43
CA PRO A 66 3.66 -10.37 -13.61
C PRO A 66 3.77 -11.89 -13.57
N ALA A 67 3.68 -12.50 -12.39
CA ALA A 67 3.95 -13.93 -12.17
C ALA A 67 2.70 -14.79 -11.96
N VAL A 68 1.53 -14.34 -12.43
CA VAL A 68 0.30 -15.14 -12.31
C VAL A 68 0.16 -16.09 -13.51
N SER A 69 -0.72 -17.11 -13.34
CA SER A 69 -0.98 -18.10 -14.39
C SER A 69 -1.42 -17.45 -15.69
N PRO A 70 -1.00 -18.01 -16.88
CA PRO A 70 -1.48 -17.52 -18.18
C PRO A 70 -3.01 -17.60 -18.33
N ASP A 71 -3.68 -18.49 -17.59
CA ASP A 71 -5.13 -18.65 -17.64
C ASP A 71 -5.88 -17.58 -16.86
N THR A 72 -5.16 -16.76 -16.07
CA THR A 72 -5.75 -15.66 -15.32
C THR A 72 -6.23 -14.58 -16.29
N PRO A 73 -7.44 -14.02 -16.12
CA PRO A 73 -7.90 -12.91 -16.96
C PRO A 73 -6.89 -11.78 -17.03
N GLU A 74 -6.72 -11.18 -18.19
CA GLU A 74 -5.74 -10.10 -18.40
C GLU A 74 -5.92 -8.96 -17.42
N VAL A 75 -7.16 -8.59 -17.11
CA VAL A 75 -7.48 -7.51 -16.17
C VAL A 75 -6.88 -7.78 -14.78
N VAL A 76 -6.87 -9.03 -14.34
CA VAL A 76 -6.28 -9.43 -13.06
C VAL A 76 -4.76 -9.50 -13.16
N ARG A 77 -4.24 -9.99 -14.31
CA ARG A 77 -2.79 -10.10 -14.52
C ARG A 77 -2.09 -8.75 -14.52
N ARG A 78 -2.76 -7.70 -14.98
CA ARG A 78 -2.16 -6.35 -14.97
C ARG A 78 -1.86 -5.86 -13.56
N GLY A 79 -2.68 -6.27 -12.57
CA GLY A 79 -2.51 -5.87 -11.20
C GLY A 79 -3.62 -4.99 -10.68
N TYR A 80 -3.33 -4.27 -9.62
CA TYR A 80 -4.32 -3.42 -8.96
C TYR A 80 -3.67 -2.20 -8.33
N VAL A 81 -4.51 -1.24 -7.94
CA VAL A 81 -4.07 -0.04 -7.22
C VAL A 81 -4.75 -0.01 -5.86
N VAL A 82 -4.07 0.56 -4.87
CA VAL A 82 -4.56 0.63 -3.49
C VAL A 82 -4.77 2.09 -3.11
N CYS A 83 -5.97 2.41 -2.64
CA CYS A 83 -6.34 3.77 -2.25
C CYS A 83 -5.50 4.24 -1.05
N PRO A 84 -4.91 5.45 -1.10
CA PRO A 84 -4.12 5.96 0.02
C PRO A 84 -4.96 6.31 1.23
N GLU A 85 -6.26 6.55 1.06
CA GLU A 85 -7.14 6.97 2.16
C GLU A 85 -7.80 5.77 2.85
N CYS A 86 -8.49 4.92 2.10
CA CYS A 86 -9.31 3.84 2.68
C CYS A 86 -8.75 2.44 2.43
N ARG A 87 -7.63 2.31 1.73
CA ARG A 87 -6.95 1.05 1.43
C ARG A 87 -7.74 0.10 0.54
N ASN A 88 -8.78 0.60 -0.13
CA ASN A 88 -9.55 -0.18 -1.09
C ASN A 88 -8.68 -0.53 -2.30
N ARG A 89 -8.87 -1.73 -2.85
CA ARG A 89 -8.19 -2.17 -4.06
C ARG A 89 -9.10 -2.02 -5.27
N VAL A 90 -8.54 -1.47 -6.34
CA VAL A 90 -9.23 -1.32 -7.62
C VAL A 90 -8.31 -1.90 -8.69
N VAL A 91 -8.89 -2.53 -9.71
CA VAL A 91 -8.11 -3.08 -10.83
C VAL A 91 -7.29 -1.96 -11.46
N LEU A 92 -6.04 -2.27 -11.80
CA LEU A 92 -5.14 -1.32 -12.45
C LEU A 92 -5.79 -0.85 -13.77
N PRO A 93 -5.95 0.46 -13.99
CA PRO A 93 -6.49 0.95 -15.26
C PRO A 93 -5.66 0.50 -16.46
N PRO A 94 -6.27 0.21 -17.59
CA PRO A 94 -5.54 -0.24 -18.79
C PRO A 94 -4.68 0.84 -19.43
N ARG A 95 -4.94 2.10 -19.10
CA ARG A 95 -4.17 3.25 -19.61
C ARG A 95 -3.64 4.05 -18.42
N GLN A 96 -2.56 4.78 -18.64
CA GLN A 96 -1.98 5.62 -17.61
C GLN A 96 -2.80 6.89 -17.41
N VAL A 97 -3.92 6.76 -16.72
CA VAL A 97 -4.73 7.92 -16.33
C VAL A 97 -4.00 8.70 -15.23
N ALA A 98 -4.17 10.01 -15.21
CA ALA A 98 -3.50 10.86 -14.23
C ALA A 98 -4.07 10.67 -12.83
N GLN A 99 -5.39 10.49 -12.72
CA GLN A 99 -6.07 10.39 -11.43
C GLN A 99 -7.12 9.28 -11.47
N GLN A 100 -7.42 8.76 -10.29
CA GLN A 100 -8.40 7.69 -10.11
C GLN A 100 -9.33 8.04 -8.95
N LEU A 101 -10.64 7.94 -9.21
CA LEU A 101 -11.66 8.05 -8.17
C LEU A 101 -11.78 6.74 -7.42
N CYS A 102 -11.78 6.78 -6.10
CA CYS A 102 -12.05 5.60 -5.28
C CYS A 102 -13.57 5.42 -5.15
N PRO A 103 -14.11 4.29 -5.61
CA PRO A 103 -15.55 4.07 -5.50
C PRO A 103 -16.02 3.85 -4.06
N ARG A 104 -15.11 3.56 -3.14
CA ARG A 104 -15.48 3.32 -1.74
C ARG A 104 -15.49 4.59 -0.90
N CYS A 105 -14.41 5.38 -0.92
CA CYS A 105 -14.34 6.61 -0.12
C CYS A 105 -14.67 7.87 -0.91
N THR A 106 -14.88 7.76 -2.23
CA THR A 106 -15.24 8.84 -3.15
C THR A 106 -14.20 9.95 -3.30
N ARG A 107 -12.98 9.71 -2.84
CA ARG A 107 -11.88 10.66 -3.03
C ARG A 107 -11.10 10.33 -4.29
N THR A 108 -10.48 11.35 -4.88
CA THR A 108 -9.70 11.22 -6.11
C THR A 108 -8.24 11.51 -5.81
N PHE A 109 -7.36 10.63 -6.27
CA PHE A 109 -5.92 10.78 -6.08
C PHE A 109 -5.18 10.43 -7.37
N PRO A 110 -3.99 11.03 -7.59
CA PRO A 110 -3.12 10.58 -8.67
C PRO A 110 -2.62 9.16 -8.42
N ILE A 111 -2.20 8.50 -9.48
CA ILE A 111 -1.66 7.13 -9.42
C ILE A 111 -0.13 7.20 -9.51
N ALA A 112 0.55 6.47 -8.65
CA ALA A 112 2.02 6.46 -8.58
C ALA A 112 2.62 5.53 -9.65
N TRP A 113 2.43 5.87 -10.93
CA TRP A 113 2.89 5.05 -12.06
C TRP A 113 4.39 4.79 -12.05
N ASP A 114 5.18 5.74 -11.57
CA ASP A 114 6.65 5.68 -11.62
C ASP A 114 7.29 5.10 -10.37
N GLU A 115 6.49 4.67 -9.40
CA GLU A 115 7.01 4.26 -8.10
C GLU A 115 7.64 2.86 -8.08
N HIS A 116 7.15 1.93 -8.89
CA HIS A 116 7.64 0.54 -8.97
C HIS A 116 7.64 -0.17 -7.60
N TYR A 117 6.57 0.02 -6.83
CA TYR A 117 6.44 -0.53 -5.48
C TYR A 117 6.54 -2.06 -5.49
N LEU A 118 7.44 -2.61 -4.68
CA LEU A 118 7.72 -4.04 -4.49
C LEU A 118 8.18 -4.81 -5.73
N GLU A 119 8.40 -4.17 -6.87
CA GLU A 119 8.78 -4.90 -8.10
C GLU A 119 10.10 -5.65 -7.97
N ASN A 120 11.05 -5.11 -7.19
CA ASN A 120 12.35 -5.73 -6.97
C ASN A 120 12.54 -6.22 -5.54
N ALA A 121 11.48 -6.24 -4.73
CA ALA A 121 11.57 -6.66 -3.34
C ALA A 121 11.61 -8.17 -3.23
N ARG A 122 12.42 -8.68 -2.30
CA ARG A 122 12.49 -10.11 -1.99
C ARG A 122 11.61 -10.41 -0.78
N PRO A 123 10.98 -11.59 -0.72
CA PRO A 123 10.24 -12.00 0.48
C PRO A 123 11.13 -12.02 1.70
N ALA A 124 10.55 -11.66 2.83
CA ALA A 124 11.23 -11.71 4.12
C ALA A 124 11.41 -13.16 4.59
#